data_2928583e39437503a121e00dc45fd461
#
_entry.id   2928583e39437503a121e00dc45fd461
#
_cell.length_a   1.000
_cell.length_b   1.000
_cell.length_c   1.000
_cell.angle_alpha   90.00
_cell.angle_beta   90.00
_cell.angle_gamma   90.00
#
_symmetry.space_group_name_H-M   'P 1'
#
loop_
_entity.id
_entity.type
_entity.pdbx_description
1 polymer ?
#
loop_
_entity_poly.entity_id
_entity_poly.type
_entity_poly.pdbx_seq_one_letter_code
_entity_poly.pdbx_strand_id
1 'polypeptide(L)'
;MKNLFLLRHCEAYHFEEDKSDHEKQLNENGIKCARLLKNWFEKNNIVLDYILTSSANRTLTTANIIFSKYENKIYQKKELYL
;
A
#
# COMPACT_ATOMS: atom_id res chain seq x y z
N MET A 1 -9.79 -0.58 22.75
CA MET A 1 -10.25 -1.40 21.61
C MET A 1 -9.19 -1.41 20.53
N LYS A 2 -8.88 -2.57 19.97
CA LYS A 2 -7.94 -2.70 18.88
C LYS A 2 -8.71 -2.67 17.56
N ASN A 3 -8.17 -1.96 16.57
CA ASN A 3 -8.78 -1.81 15.26
C ASN A 3 -7.91 -2.47 14.19
N LEU A 4 -8.55 -3.14 13.25
CA LEU A 4 -7.89 -3.68 12.07
C LEU A 4 -8.45 -2.98 10.83
N PHE A 5 -7.56 -2.43 10.01
CA PHE A 5 -7.91 -1.85 8.72
C PHE A 5 -7.40 -2.77 7.62
N LEU A 6 -8.28 -3.14 6.71
CA LEU A 6 -7.92 -3.93 5.55
C LEU A 6 -7.97 -3.04 4.32
N LEU A 7 -6.84 -2.93 3.63
CA LEU A 7 -6.73 -2.11 2.43
C LEU A 7 -6.33 -2.96 1.25
N ARG A 8 -7.00 -2.74 0.13
CA ARG A 8 -6.58 -3.28 -1.15
C ARG A 8 -5.54 -2.32 -1.74
N HIS A 9 -4.57 -2.86 -2.50
CA HIS A 9 -3.63 -2.01 -3.22
C HIS A 9 -4.40 -1.11 -4.20
N CYS A 10 -3.82 0.04 -4.51
CA CYS A 10 -4.38 0.96 -5.49
C CYS A 10 -4.20 0.44 -6.91
N GLU A 11 -4.79 1.12 -7.88
CA GLU A 11 -4.79 0.66 -9.26
C GLU A 11 -3.37 0.51 -9.80
N ALA A 12 -3.08 -0.66 -10.36
CA ALA A 12 -1.79 -0.98 -10.94
C ALA A 12 -1.93 -1.18 -12.46
N TYR A 13 -0.81 -1.16 -13.17
CA TYR A 13 -0.79 -1.51 -14.58
C TYR A 13 -1.22 -2.96 -14.75
N HIS A 14 -2.16 -3.20 -15.64
CA HIS A 14 -2.61 -4.56 -15.95
C HIS A 14 -1.57 -5.34 -16.74
N PHE A 15 -0.85 -4.64 -17.59
CA PHE A 15 0.17 -5.21 -18.44
C PHE A 15 1.41 -4.33 -18.42
N GLU A 16 2.52 -4.92 -18.04
CA GLU A 16 3.84 -4.32 -18.17
C GLU A 16 4.73 -5.37 -18.82
N GLU A 17 5.23 -5.05 -20.00
CA GLU A 17 6.12 -5.94 -20.74
C GLU A 17 7.35 -6.25 -19.89
N ASP A 18 7.80 -7.49 -19.94
CA ASP A 18 8.99 -7.96 -19.21
C ASP A 18 8.89 -7.93 -17.68
N LYS A 19 7.68 -7.74 -17.14
CA LYS A 19 7.49 -7.77 -15.69
C LYS A 19 6.57 -8.90 -15.26
N SER A 20 6.94 -9.57 -14.17
CA SER A 20 6.07 -10.55 -13.51
C SER A 20 4.93 -9.82 -12.80
N ASP A 21 3.89 -10.58 -12.41
CA ASP A 21 2.79 -10.02 -11.63
C ASP A 21 3.29 -9.33 -10.36
N HIS A 22 4.25 -9.93 -9.68
CA HIS A 22 4.82 -9.39 -8.45
C HIS A 22 5.51 -8.03 -8.65
N GLU A 23 6.07 -7.81 -9.84
CA GLU A 23 6.83 -6.59 -10.15
C GLU A 23 5.98 -5.46 -10.73
N LYS A 24 4.70 -5.71 -11.05
CA LYS A 24 3.82 -4.67 -11.60
C LYS A 24 3.66 -3.51 -10.65
N GLN A 25 3.69 -2.31 -11.21
CA GLN A 25 3.67 -1.07 -10.44
C GLN A 25 2.28 -0.42 -10.45
N LEU A 26 2.07 0.51 -9.52
CA LEU A 26 0.90 1.37 -9.54
C LEU A 26 0.93 2.24 -10.80
N ASN A 27 -0.23 2.44 -11.40
CA ASN A 27 -0.38 3.41 -12.47
C ASN A 27 -0.65 4.81 -11.89
N GLU A 28 -0.82 5.81 -12.76
CA GLU A 28 -1.05 7.19 -12.34
C GLU A 28 -2.30 7.33 -11.47
N ASN A 29 -3.37 6.63 -11.83
CA ASN A 29 -4.61 6.65 -11.06
C ASN A 29 -4.41 6.03 -9.69
N GLY A 30 -3.63 4.96 -9.61
CA GLY A 30 -3.30 4.31 -8.34
C GLY A 30 -2.53 5.23 -7.42
N ILE A 31 -1.56 5.97 -7.94
CA ILE A 31 -0.79 6.92 -7.15
C ILE A 31 -1.68 8.04 -6.61
N LYS A 32 -2.59 8.58 -7.44
CA LYS A 32 -3.55 9.60 -7.00
C LYS A 32 -4.46 9.07 -5.90
N CYS A 33 -4.95 7.84 -6.06
CA CYS A 33 -5.80 7.20 -5.07
C CYS A 33 -5.06 7.03 -3.74
N ALA A 34 -3.80 6.58 -3.79
CA ALA A 34 -3.00 6.41 -2.59
C ALA A 34 -2.80 7.74 -1.85
N ARG A 35 -2.59 8.82 -2.57
CA ARG A 35 -2.45 10.15 -1.97
C ARG A 35 -3.73 10.62 -1.31
N LEU A 36 -4.89 10.33 -1.90
CA LEU A 36 -6.18 10.65 -1.29
C LEU A 36 -6.39 9.85 -0.01
N LEU A 37 -6.02 8.58 -0.01
CA LEU A 37 -6.10 7.75 1.19
C LEU A 37 -5.15 8.24 2.28
N LYS A 38 -3.95 8.66 1.91
CA LYS A 38 -3.00 9.27 2.84
C LYS A 38 -3.64 10.46 3.56
N ASN A 39 -4.24 11.35 2.78
CA ASN A 39 -4.90 12.53 3.34
C ASN A 39 -6.06 12.16 4.26
N TRP A 40 -6.82 11.12 3.90
CA TRP A 40 -7.91 10.63 4.73
C TRP A 40 -7.42 10.12 6.08
N PHE A 41 -6.37 9.31 6.09
CA PHE A 41 -5.79 8.79 7.33
C PHE A 41 -5.27 9.92 8.22
N GLU A 42 -4.60 10.90 7.63
CA GLU A 42 -4.06 12.04 8.37
C GLU A 42 -5.20 12.90 8.94
N LYS A 43 -6.22 13.19 8.13
CA LYS A 43 -7.36 14.01 8.54
C LYS A 43 -8.15 13.37 9.69
N ASN A 44 -8.25 12.07 9.70
CA ASN A 44 -9.00 11.33 10.72
C ASN A 44 -8.15 10.95 11.94
N ASN A 45 -6.90 11.39 11.98
CA ASN A 45 -5.98 11.16 13.10
C ASN A 45 -5.86 9.68 13.48
N ILE A 46 -5.81 8.82 12.47
CA ILE A 46 -5.68 7.39 12.70
C ILE A 46 -4.23 7.07 13.03
N VAL A 47 -4.02 6.42 14.17
CA VAL A 47 -2.69 6.00 14.63
C VAL A 47 -2.59 4.49 14.48
N LEU A 48 -1.52 4.04 13.83
CA LEU A 48 -1.26 2.62 13.59
C LEU A 48 0.02 2.19 14.31
N ASP A 49 -0.03 1.02 14.94
CA ASP A 49 1.13 0.44 15.60
C ASP A 49 1.97 -0.40 14.65
N TYR A 50 1.31 -1.14 13.77
CA TYR A 50 1.96 -2.01 12.80
C TYR A 50 1.23 -1.92 11.47
N ILE A 51 2.01 -1.99 10.39
CA ILE A 51 1.50 -2.05 9.03
C ILE A 51 2.12 -3.27 8.37
N LEU A 52 1.29 -4.24 8.02
CA LEU A 52 1.75 -5.45 7.32
C LEU A 52 1.35 -5.34 5.87
N THR A 53 2.30 -5.57 4.98
CA THR A 53 2.07 -5.48 3.54
C THR A 53 2.63 -6.70 2.83
N SER A 54 2.00 -7.07 1.71
CA SER A 54 2.58 -8.10 0.86
C SER A 54 3.85 -7.57 0.18
N SER A 55 4.62 -8.48 -0.40
CA SER A 55 5.87 -8.12 -1.07
C SER A 55 5.69 -7.62 -2.50
N ALA A 56 4.48 -7.67 -3.06
CA ALA A 56 4.23 -7.18 -4.41
C ALA A 56 4.47 -5.66 -4.51
N ASN A 57 5.09 -5.21 -5.61
CA ASN A 57 5.40 -3.80 -5.81
C ASN A 57 4.18 -2.89 -5.64
N ARG A 58 3.05 -3.25 -6.25
CA ARG A 58 1.84 -2.43 -6.17
C ARG A 58 1.33 -2.26 -4.75
N THR A 59 1.42 -3.30 -3.95
CA THR A 59 0.95 -3.26 -2.55
C THR A 59 1.93 -2.50 -1.67
N LEU A 60 3.21 -2.78 -1.82
CA LEU A 60 4.27 -2.12 -1.05
C LEU A 60 4.30 -0.62 -1.35
N THR A 61 4.18 -0.23 -2.62
CA THR A 61 4.16 1.18 -3.01
C THR A 61 2.93 1.88 -2.46
N THR A 62 1.76 1.22 -2.49
CA THR A 62 0.54 1.76 -1.88
C THR A 62 0.77 2.07 -0.40
N ALA A 63 1.33 1.11 0.35
CA ALA A 63 1.60 1.30 1.78
C ALA A 63 2.61 2.42 2.02
N ASN A 64 3.67 2.49 1.22
CA ASN A 64 4.71 3.51 1.37
C ASN A 64 4.17 4.93 1.12
N ILE A 65 3.22 5.08 0.19
CA ILE A 65 2.61 6.39 -0.07
C ILE A 65 1.66 6.76 1.07
N ILE A 66 0.75 5.86 1.43
CA ILE A 66 -0.28 6.15 2.43
C ILE A 66 0.33 6.39 3.81
N PHE A 67 1.30 5.55 4.17
CA PHE A 67 1.88 5.53 5.52
C PHE A 67 3.32 6.03 5.54
N SER A 68 3.63 7.04 4.74
CA SER A 68 4.99 7.58 4.64
C SER A 68 5.55 8.08 5.98
N LYS A 69 4.68 8.51 6.89
CA LYS A 69 5.08 8.92 8.24
C LYS A 69 5.46 7.75 9.14
N TYR A 70 5.12 6.54 8.75
CA TYR A 70 5.29 5.34 9.56
C TYR A 70 6.19 4.31 8.91
N GLU A 71 7.19 4.73 8.16
CA GLU A 71 8.10 3.81 7.45
C GLU A 71 8.66 2.73 8.35
N ASN A 72 9.01 3.08 9.58
CA ASN A 72 9.59 2.13 10.55
C ASN A 72 8.59 1.09 11.03
N LYS A 73 7.31 1.27 10.73
CA LYS A 73 6.24 0.37 11.17
C LYS A 73 5.71 -0.51 10.03
N ILE A 74 6.25 -0.36 8.83
CA ILE A 74 5.84 -1.14 7.65
C ILE A 74 6.70 -2.40 7.56
N TYR A 75 6.04 -3.55 7.60
CA TYR A 75 6.67 -4.86 7.54
C TYR A 75 6.18 -5.64 6.34
N GLN A 76 7.10 -6.08 5.50
CA GLN A 76 6.80 -6.94 4.37
C GLN A 76 6.60 -8.38 4.81
N LYS A 77 5.56 -9.03 4.30
CA LYS A 77 5.27 -10.43 4.55
C LYS A 77 4.96 -11.12 3.22
N LYS A 78 5.87 -11.98 2.77
CA LYS A 78 5.69 -12.74 1.53
C LYS A 78 4.41 -13.58 1.55
N GLU A 79 4.03 -14.05 2.72
CA GLU A 79 2.85 -14.89 2.91
C GLU A 79 1.55 -14.16 2.56
N LEU A 80 1.58 -12.83 2.51
CA LEU A 80 0.42 -12.04 2.12
C LEU A 80 0.28 -11.88 0.60
N TYR A 81 1.27 -12.31 -0.17
CA TYR A 81 1.19 -12.34 -1.62
C TYR A 81 0.56 -13.65 -2.06
N LEU A 82 -0.64 -13.56 -2.60
CA LEU A 82 -1.42 -14.72 -3.01
C LEU A 82 -1.46 -14.88 -4.53
#